data_4b5f6fd72746d8e2ee57024426d764f7
#
_entry.id   4b5f6fd72746d8e2ee57024426d764f7
#
_cell.length_a   1.000
_cell.length_b   1.000
_cell.length_c   1.000
_cell.angle_alpha   90.00
_cell.angle_beta   90.00
_cell.angle_gamma   90.00
#
_symmetry.space_group_name_H-M   'P 1'
#
loop_
_entity.id
_entity.type
_entity.pdbx_description
1 polymer ?
#
loop_
_entity_poly.entity_id
_entity_poly.type
_entity_poly.pdbx_seq_one_letter_code
_entity_poly.pdbx_strand_id
1 'polypeptide(L)'
;MTTTAAPDSTRTDTLVERLAEVWLELEQRLATVPVLQRLAAGTVTLEDYRRLLFNLRQQVVDGSPWISRAASSFDIEHFTLRAAAIKHAEEEHRDYL
;
A
#
# COMPACT_ATOMS: atom_id res chain seq x y z
N MET A 1 28.84 23.34 -7.21
CA MET A 1 28.31 23.26 -6.95
C MET A 1 27.71 22.60 -6.30
N THR A 2 27.23 22.28 -5.88
CA THR A 2 26.71 21.87 -5.50
C THR A 2 26.21 21.26 -4.69
N THR A 3 26.11 20.67 -4.10
CA THR A 3 25.66 20.28 -3.35
C THR A 3 24.58 19.86 -2.93
N THR A 4 24.12 19.52 -2.54
CA THR A 4 22.78 19.32 -2.54
C THR A 4 22.24 18.11 -1.79
N ALA A 5 23.06 17.39 -1.11
CA ALA A 5 22.62 16.26 -0.29
C ALA A 5 21.66 16.70 0.82
N ALA A 6 21.90 17.88 1.43
CA ALA A 6 21.05 18.39 2.50
C ALA A 6 19.60 18.68 2.06
N PRO A 7 19.36 19.34 0.90
CA PRO A 7 17.99 19.54 0.42
C PRO A 7 17.24 18.23 0.15
N ASP A 8 17.92 17.21 -0.38
CA ASP A 8 17.30 15.93 -0.66
C ASP A 8 16.98 15.16 0.63
N SER A 9 17.87 15.20 1.62
CA SER A 9 17.59 14.65 2.94
C SER A 9 16.38 15.30 3.60
N THR A 10 16.29 16.63 3.52
CA THR A 10 15.17 17.38 4.09
C THR A 10 13.85 16.98 3.41
N ARG A 11 13.85 16.83 2.10
CA ARG A 11 12.68 16.38 1.35
C ARG A 11 12.26 14.98 1.76
N THR A 12 13.21 14.09 1.92
CA THR A 12 12.95 12.72 2.35
C THR A 12 12.34 12.69 3.74
N ASP A 13 12.91 13.45 4.69
CA ASP A 13 12.38 13.54 6.03
C ASP A 13 10.96 14.10 6.06
N THR A 14 10.68 15.13 5.29
CA THR A 14 9.33 15.69 5.15
C THR A 14 8.35 14.68 4.57
N LEU A 15 8.76 13.92 3.57
CA LEU A 15 7.93 12.88 2.99
C LEU A 15 7.60 11.80 4.02
N VAL A 16 8.58 11.34 4.77
CA VAL A 16 8.39 10.33 5.82
C VAL A 16 7.43 10.83 6.90
N GLU A 17 7.58 12.08 7.32
CA GLU A 17 6.66 12.70 8.29
C GLU A 17 5.22 12.72 7.78
N ARG A 18 5.02 13.11 6.53
CA ARG A 18 3.69 13.13 5.91
C ARG A 18 3.10 11.73 5.77
N LEU A 19 3.91 10.76 5.41
CA LEU A 19 3.47 9.37 5.35
C LEU A 19 3.04 8.86 6.73
N ALA A 20 3.77 9.24 7.79
CA ALA A 20 3.41 8.89 9.15
C ALA A 20 2.07 9.52 9.57
N GLU A 21 1.81 10.77 9.17
CA GLU A 21 0.52 11.43 9.41
C GLU A 21 -0.62 10.68 8.72
N VAL A 22 -0.43 10.31 7.46
CA VAL A 22 -1.43 9.53 6.68
C VAL A 22 -1.68 8.18 7.34
N TRP A 23 -0.63 7.52 7.82
CA TRP A 23 -0.76 6.25 8.50
C TRP A 23 -1.58 6.38 9.79
N LEU A 24 -1.30 7.40 10.61
CA LEU A 24 -2.07 7.66 11.82
C LEU A 24 -3.55 7.93 11.51
N GLU A 25 -3.83 8.69 10.47
CA GLU A 25 -5.20 8.95 10.03
C GLU A 25 -5.89 7.66 9.60
N LEU A 26 -5.19 6.79 8.86
CA LEU A 26 -5.71 5.49 8.46
C LEU A 26 -6.06 4.64 9.69
N GLU A 27 -5.17 4.55 10.66
CA GLU A 27 -5.41 3.79 11.90
C GLU A 27 -6.65 4.31 12.64
N GLN A 28 -6.78 5.63 12.74
CA GLN A 28 -7.94 6.26 13.40
C GLN A 28 -9.24 5.94 12.66
N ARG A 29 -9.23 5.99 11.34
CA ARG A 29 -10.40 5.66 10.52
C ARG A 29 -10.75 4.18 10.59
N LEU A 30 -9.77 3.30 10.54
CA LEU A 30 -10.00 1.86 10.67
C LEU A 30 -10.65 1.50 11.99
N ALA A 31 -10.30 2.19 13.07
CA ALA A 31 -10.90 1.95 14.39
C ALA A 31 -12.40 2.23 14.44
N THR A 32 -12.93 3.01 13.49
CA THR A 32 -14.36 3.34 13.41
C THR A 32 -15.13 2.45 12.44
N VAL A 33 -14.46 1.54 11.72
CA VAL A 33 -15.12 0.65 10.77
C VAL A 33 -15.87 -0.45 11.51
N PRO A 34 -17.19 -0.58 11.30
CA PRO A 34 -18.01 -1.52 12.08
C PRO A 34 -17.56 -2.97 12.03
N VAL A 35 -17.17 -3.47 10.85
CA VAL A 35 -16.71 -4.87 10.72
C VAL A 35 -15.43 -5.12 11.50
N LEU A 36 -14.51 -4.15 11.55
CA LEU A 36 -13.28 -4.26 12.31
C LEU A 36 -13.53 -4.17 13.81
N GLN A 37 -14.49 -3.36 14.22
CA GLN A 37 -14.92 -3.32 15.62
C GLN A 37 -15.52 -4.65 16.04
N ARG A 38 -16.35 -5.27 15.21
CA ARG A 38 -16.91 -6.60 15.49
C ARG A 38 -15.83 -7.67 15.52
N LEU A 39 -14.84 -7.59 14.61
CA LEU A 39 -13.72 -8.52 14.61
C LEU A 39 -12.91 -8.43 15.92
N ALA A 40 -12.60 -7.23 16.36
CA ALA A 40 -11.90 -7.00 17.62
C ALA A 40 -12.70 -7.51 18.83
N ALA A 41 -14.01 -7.38 18.79
CA ALA A 41 -14.90 -7.83 19.87
C ALA A 41 -15.22 -9.34 19.80
N GLY A 42 -14.81 -10.03 18.75
CA GLY A 42 -15.12 -11.44 18.56
C GLY A 42 -16.58 -11.71 18.17
N THR A 43 -17.28 -10.71 17.64
CA THR A 43 -18.69 -10.80 17.26
C THR A 43 -18.92 -10.81 15.74
N VAL A 44 -17.86 -10.99 14.97
CA VAL A 44 -17.96 -11.06 13.50
C VAL A 44 -18.80 -12.27 13.08
N THR A 45 -19.69 -12.05 12.09
CA THR A 45 -20.52 -13.11 11.51
C THR A 45 -19.87 -13.69 10.26
N LEU A 46 -20.35 -14.84 9.80
CA LEU A 46 -19.92 -15.43 8.53
C LEU A 46 -20.22 -14.48 7.36
N GLU A 47 -21.34 -13.79 7.40
CA GLU A 47 -21.67 -12.80 6.36
C GLU A 47 -20.70 -11.63 6.35
N ASP A 48 -20.34 -11.11 7.52
CA ASP A 48 -19.30 -10.06 7.66
C ASP A 48 -17.99 -10.52 7.04
N TYR A 49 -17.58 -11.75 7.31
CA TYR A 49 -16.35 -12.34 6.79
C TYR A 49 -16.38 -12.45 5.26
N ARG A 50 -17.50 -12.92 4.71
CA ARG A 50 -17.68 -13.03 3.26
C ARG A 50 -17.60 -11.67 2.57
N ARG A 51 -18.24 -10.65 3.14
CA ARG A 51 -18.16 -9.29 2.62
C ARG A 51 -16.75 -8.73 2.66
N LEU A 52 -16.05 -8.97 3.76
CA LEU A 52 -14.66 -8.53 3.89
C LEU A 52 -13.78 -9.17 2.82
N LEU A 53 -13.90 -10.48 2.62
CA LEU A 53 -13.15 -11.18 1.58
C LEU A 53 -13.51 -10.69 0.18
N PHE A 54 -14.78 -10.47 -0.09
CA PHE A 54 -15.22 -9.93 -1.37
C PHE A 54 -14.60 -8.57 -1.66
N ASN A 55 -14.61 -7.67 -0.68
CA ASN A 55 -14.02 -6.34 -0.83
C ASN A 55 -12.50 -6.39 -0.99
N LEU A 56 -11.82 -7.26 -0.24
CA LEU A 56 -10.38 -7.46 -0.39
C LEU A 56 -10.03 -7.98 -1.78
N ARG A 57 -10.83 -8.92 -2.32
CA ARG A 57 -10.62 -9.43 -3.66
C ARG A 57 -10.69 -8.35 -4.73
N GLN A 58 -11.61 -7.38 -4.58
CA GLN A 58 -11.71 -6.26 -5.51
C GLN A 58 -10.42 -5.43 -5.55
N GLN A 59 -9.79 -5.24 -4.40
CA GLN A 59 -8.51 -4.52 -4.32
C GLN A 59 -7.35 -5.33 -4.89
N VAL A 60 -7.28 -6.62 -4.58
CA VAL A 60 -6.21 -7.51 -5.03
C VAL A 60 -6.21 -7.66 -6.55
N VAL A 61 -7.38 -7.75 -7.18
CA VAL A 61 -7.50 -7.86 -8.64
C VAL A 61 -6.84 -6.68 -9.34
N ASP A 62 -6.93 -5.49 -8.77
CA ASP A 62 -6.36 -4.27 -9.36
C ASP A 62 -4.93 -3.97 -8.89
N GLY A 63 -4.39 -4.75 -7.96
CA GLY A 63 -3.08 -4.49 -7.37
C GLY A 63 -1.94 -4.60 -8.38
N SER A 64 -1.93 -5.63 -9.20
CA SER A 64 -0.86 -5.83 -10.19
C SER A 64 -0.80 -4.73 -11.26
N PRO A 65 -1.91 -4.23 -11.82
CA PRO A 65 -1.87 -3.07 -12.71
C PRO A 65 -1.30 -1.81 -12.04
N TRP A 66 -1.68 -1.53 -10.81
CA TRP A 66 -1.17 -0.37 -10.07
C TRP A 66 0.33 -0.46 -9.85
N ILE A 67 0.81 -1.61 -9.40
CA ILE A 67 2.24 -1.83 -9.15
C ILE A 67 3.02 -1.78 -10.46
N SER A 68 2.49 -2.37 -11.54
CA SER A 68 3.11 -2.32 -12.87
C SER A 68 3.24 -0.89 -13.37
N ARG A 69 2.22 -0.08 -13.15
CA ARG A 69 2.24 1.34 -13.52
C ARG A 69 3.30 2.10 -12.74
N ALA A 70 3.40 1.86 -11.44
CA ALA A 70 4.45 2.45 -10.61
C ALA A 70 5.84 1.97 -11.06
N ALA A 71 5.99 0.69 -11.36
CA ALA A 71 7.25 0.12 -11.84
C ALA A 71 7.72 0.78 -13.14
N SER A 72 6.80 1.10 -14.04
CA SER A 72 7.11 1.75 -15.31
C SER A 72 7.62 3.18 -15.16
N SER A 73 7.43 3.80 -14.00
CA SER A 73 7.91 5.15 -13.72
C SER A 73 9.38 5.21 -13.31
N PHE A 74 9.98 4.09 -12.93
CA PHE A 74 11.40 4.03 -12.58
C PHE A 74 12.26 4.00 -13.85
N ASP A 75 13.27 4.84 -13.90
CA ASP A 75 14.23 4.88 -14.99
C ASP A 75 15.34 3.83 -14.81
N ILE A 76 16.29 3.83 -15.75
CA ILE A 76 17.37 2.85 -15.75
C ILE A 76 18.33 3.04 -14.56
N GLU A 77 18.44 4.24 -14.02
CA GLU A 77 19.28 4.50 -12.85
C GLU A 77 18.72 3.80 -11.60
N HIS A 78 17.43 3.52 -11.57
CA HIS A 78 16.75 2.80 -10.51
C HIS A 78 16.42 1.36 -10.91
N PHE A 79 17.31 0.73 -11.65
CA PHE A 79 17.09 -0.62 -12.19
C PHE A 79 16.68 -1.63 -11.13
N THR A 80 17.37 -1.64 -9.99
CA THR A 80 17.11 -2.60 -8.92
C THR A 80 15.71 -2.40 -8.32
N LEU A 81 15.30 -1.16 -8.08
CA LEU A 81 13.96 -0.85 -7.62
C LEU A 81 12.91 -1.23 -8.64
N ARG A 82 13.16 -0.94 -9.91
CA ARG A 82 12.25 -1.31 -11.00
C ARG A 82 12.08 -2.83 -11.08
N ALA A 83 13.18 -3.58 -11.00
CA ALA A 83 13.14 -5.04 -11.01
C ALA A 83 12.34 -5.61 -9.84
N ALA A 84 12.53 -5.05 -8.63
CA ALA A 84 11.77 -5.45 -7.46
C ALA A 84 10.28 -5.16 -7.61
N ALA A 85 9.92 -4.01 -8.17
CA ALA A 85 8.53 -3.62 -8.40
C ALA A 85 7.86 -4.52 -9.45
N ILE A 86 8.56 -4.88 -10.51
CA ILE A 86 8.06 -5.80 -11.54
C ILE A 86 7.79 -7.18 -10.94
N LYS A 87 8.73 -7.67 -10.13
CA LYS A 87 8.58 -8.95 -9.45
C LYS A 87 7.37 -8.93 -8.51
N HIS A 88 7.22 -7.86 -7.76
CA HIS A 88 6.08 -7.70 -6.84
C HIS A 88 4.75 -7.66 -7.60
N ALA A 89 4.71 -6.96 -8.74
CA ALA A 89 3.53 -6.93 -9.60
C ALA A 89 3.14 -8.33 -10.09
N GLU A 90 4.11 -9.15 -10.46
CA GLU A 90 3.86 -10.53 -10.87
C GLU A 90 3.28 -11.36 -9.73
N GLU A 91 3.85 -11.25 -8.54
CA GLU A 91 3.38 -11.96 -7.36
C GLU A 91 1.93 -11.58 -7.02
N GLU A 92 1.63 -10.29 -7.01
CA GLU A 92 0.27 -9.79 -6.78
C GLU A 92 -0.71 -10.24 -7.86
N HIS A 93 -0.25 -10.35 -9.10
CA HIS A 93 -1.09 -10.81 -10.20
C HIS A 93 -1.57 -12.25 -10.02
N ARG A 94 -0.76 -13.07 -9.36
CA ARG A 94 -1.10 -14.47 -9.10
C ARG A 94 -2.00 -14.65 -7.88
N ASP A 95 -1.97 -13.70 -6.95
CA ASP A 95 -2.61 -13.86 -5.64
C ASP A 95 -4.13 -13.94 -5.70
N TYR A 96 -4.76 -13.48 -6.78
CA TYR A 96 -6.20 -13.54 -6.87
C TYR A 96 -6.73 -14.79 -7.61
N LEU A 97 -5.86 -15.61 -8.16
CA LEU A 97 -6.21 -16.85 -8.82
C LEU A 97 -6.51 -17.95 -7.79
#